data_a98b23e81a3943ac533de31cd2e605cd
#
_entry.id   a98b23e81a3943ac533de31cd2e605cd
#
_cell.length_a   1.000
_cell.length_b   1.000
_cell.length_c   1.000
_cell.angle_alpha   90.00
_cell.angle_beta   90.00
_cell.angle_gamma   90.00
#
_symmetry.space_group_name_H-M   'P 1'
#
loop_
_entity.id
_entity.type
_entity.pdbx_description
1 polymer ?
#
loop_
_entity_poly.entity_id
_entity_poly.type
_entity_poly.pdbx_seq_one_letter_code
_entity_poly.pdbx_strand_id
1 'polypeptide(L)'
;MDVPCVVRRLEVLGVTEYHGGADNKCTILDGMRKRMSLEWQEIAYLGDDWVDLAPMSRVGLPAAVANAMPDVKKLAKFVTQKEGGCGAVREFVDLLLTCQGKREALLEHWMRLE
;
A
#
# COMPACT_ATOMS: atom_id res chain seq x y z
N MET A 1 -15.17 -8.73 3.80
CA MET A 1 -15.38 -10.15 4.09
C MET A 1 -14.05 -10.87 4.17
N ASP A 2 -13.86 -11.65 5.22
CA ASP A 2 -12.63 -12.44 5.33
C ASP A 2 -12.73 -13.68 4.47
N VAL A 3 -11.73 -13.92 3.64
CA VAL A 3 -11.64 -15.08 2.77
C VAL A 3 -10.50 -15.95 3.31
N PRO A 4 -10.77 -17.17 3.80
CA PRO A 4 -9.74 -18.01 4.45
C PRO A 4 -8.47 -18.23 3.61
N CYS A 5 -8.62 -18.40 2.31
CA CYS A 5 -7.45 -18.57 1.44
C CYS A 5 -6.56 -17.32 1.38
N VAL A 6 -7.14 -16.13 1.46
CA VAL A 6 -6.40 -14.87 1.51
C VAL A 6 -5.65 -14.75 2.83
N VAL A 7 -6.30 -15.01 3.95
CA VAL A 7 -5.67 -14.98 5.28
C VAL A 7 -4.48 -15.93 5.32
N ARG A 8 -4.62 -17.15 4.83
CA ARG A 8 -3.52 -18.11 4.81
C ARG A 8 -2.36 -17.65 3.95
N ARG A 9 -2.65 -17.06 2.79
CA ARG A 9 -1.60 -16.54 1.91
C ARG A 9 -0.81 -15.42 2.58
N LEU A 10 -1.49 -14.54 3.29
CA LEU A 10 -0.87 -13.44 4.02
C LEU A 10 0.01 -13.94 5.17
N GLU A 11 -0.41 -14.99 5.88
CA GLU A 11 0.41 -15.62 6.91
C GLU A 11 1.72 -16.15 6.33
N VAL A 12 1.66 -16.84 5.19
CA VAL A 12 2.85 -17.36 4.50
C VAL A 12 3.78 -16.22 4.06
N LEU A 13 3.24 -15.07 3.63
CA LEU A 13 4.01 -13.90 3.22
C LEU A 13 4.55 -13.08 4.39
N GLY A 14 4.17 -13.39 5.62
CA GLY A 14 4.64 -12.66 6.79
C GLY A 14 3.94 -11.33 7.02
N VAL A 15 2.76 -11.12 6.46
CA VAL A 15 1.94 -9.94 6.71
C VAL A 15 1.29 -10.07 8.08
N THR A 16 1.59 -9.16 8.99
CA THR A 16 1.14 -9.23 10.39
C THR A 16 -0.18 -8.52 10.65
N GLU A 17 -0.57 -7.56 9.81
CA GLU A 17 -1.84 -6.86 9.94
C GLU A 17 -2.71 -7.10 8.70
N TYR A 18 -3.92 -7.61 8.91
CA TYR A 18 -4.89 -7.85 7.86
C TYR A 18 -6.30 -7.59 8.41
N HIS A 19 -7.06 -6.77 7.70
CA HIS A 19 -8.43 -6.40 8.04
C HIS A 19 -9.34 -6.69 6.84
N GLY A 20 -9.78 -7.92 6.73
CA GLY A 20 -10.66 -8.35 5.64
C GLY A 20 -12.06 -7.78 5.77
N GLY A 21 -12.68 -7.43 4.63
CA GLY A 21 -14.05 -6.93 4.58
C GLY A 21 -14.25 -5.56 5.21
N ALA A 22 -13.18 -4.76 5.29
CA ALA A 22 -13.23 -3.46 5.97
C ALA A 22 -13.86 -2.39 5.09
N ASP A 23 -14.93 -1.76 5.59
CA ASP A 23 -15.54 -0.59 4.96
C ASP A 23 -15.04 0.73 5.57
N ASN A 24 -14.53 0.67 6.80
CA ASN A 24 -14.06 1.83 7.56
C ASN A 24 -12.52 1.90 7.56
N LYS A 25 -11.93 1.91 6.38
CA LYS A 25 -10.48 1.86 6.20
C LYS A 25 -9.73 2.98 6.92
N CYS A 26 -10.32 4.17 6.97
CA CYS A 26 -9.70 5.32 7.64
C CYS A 26 -9.56 5.08 9.14
N THR A 27 -10.59 4.54 9.78
CA THR A 27 -10.57 4.23 11.22
C THR A 27 -9.54 3.15 11.53
N ILE A 28 -9.48 2.12 10.71
CA ILE A 28 -8.50 1.03 10.86
C ILE A 28 -7.09 1.56 10.69
N LEU A 29 -6.86 2.36 9.66
CA LEU A 29 -5.55 2.94 9.39
C LEU A 29 -5.09 3.87 10.52
N ASP A 30 -6.00 4.67 11.08
CA ASP A 30 -5.70 5.52 12.22
C ASP A 30 -5.27 4.70 13.45
N GLY A 31 -5.93 3.58 13.69
CA GLY A 31 -5.54 2.65 14.76
C GLY A 31 -4.15 2.08 14.55
N MET A 32 -3.85 1.64 13.33
CA MET A 32 -2.51 1.15 12.98
C MET A 32 -1.45 2.24 13.14
N ARG A 33 -1.74 3.44 12.66
CA ARG A 33 -0.85 4.60 12.76
C ARG A 33 -0.48 4.88 14.22
N LYS A 34 -1.47 4.89 15.11
CA LYS A 34 -1.25 5.14 16.55
C LYS A 34 -0.39 4.06 17.19
N ARG A 35 -0.64 2.78 16.87
CA ARG A 35 0.16 1.67 17.39
C ARG A 35 1.61 1.72 16.94
N MET A 36 1.86 2.24 15.74
CA MET A 36 3.20 2.34 15.16
C MET A 36 3.84 3.70 15.40
N SER A 37 3.15 4.62 16.09
CA SER A 37 3.63 5.98 16.38
C SER A 37 3.99 6.76 15.12
N LEU A 38 3.16 6.65 14.08
CA LEU A 38 3.39 7.33 12.81
C LEU A 38 2.47 8.55 12.66
N GLU A 39 2.98 9.57 11.99
CA GLU A 39 2.17 10.69 11.51
C GLU A 39 1.55 10.35 10.17
N TRP A 40 0.44 10.98 9.81
CA TRP A 40 -0.23 10.75 8.53
C TRP A 40 0.71 10.97 7.34
N GLN A 41 1.61 11.98 7.41
CA GLN A 41 2.57 12.26 6.34
C GLN A 41 3.60 11.15 6.13
N GLU A 42 3.77 10.26 7.11
CA GLU A 42 4.73 9.16 7.02
C GLU A 42 4.14 7.91 6.36
N ILE A 43 2.88 7.96 5.93
CA ILE A 43 2.15 6.82 5.36
C ILE A 43 1.98 7.01 3.87
N ALA A 44 2.21 5.94 3.12
CA ALA A 44 1.86 5.83 1.72
C ALA A 44 0.67 4.87 1.57
N TYR A 45 -0.24 5.18 0.67
CA TYR A 45 -1.46 4.39 0.50
C TYR A 45 -1.75 4.23 -0.99
N LEU A 46 -1.99 2.99 -1.41
CA LEU A 46 -2.33 2.66 -2.80
C LEU A 46 -3.79 2.27 -2.87
N GLY A 47 -4.59 3.01 -3.63
CA GLY A 47 -6.02 2.81 -3.73
C GLY A 47 -6.52 2.61 -5.16
N ASP A 48 -7.75 2.14 -5.29
CA ASP A 48 -8.39 1.89 -6.59
C ASP A 48 -9.86 2.31 -6.64
N ASP A 49 -10.54 2.42 -5.51
CA ASP A 49 -11.99 2.64 -5.46
C ASP A 49 -12.37 3.72 -4.44
N TRP A 50 -13.64 4.08 -4.42
CA TRP A 50 -14.17 5.14 -3.56
C TRP A 50 -13.94 4.88 -2.07
N VAL A 51 -13.92 3.63 -1.63
CA VAL A 51 -13.64 3.29 -0.22
C VAL A 51 -12.24 3.71 0.21
N ASP A 52 -11.36 4.00 -0.74
CA ASP A 52 -9.99 4.42 -0.48
C ASP A 52 -9.84 5.94 -0.36
N LEU A 53 -10.88 6.73 -0.72
CA LEU A 53 -10.78 8.18 -0.75
C LEU A 53 -10.50 8.79 0.63
N ALA A 54 -11.18 8.31 1.68
CA ALA A 54 -10.98 8.86 3.02
C ALA A 54 -9.55 8.68 3.54
N PRO A 55 -8.96 7.47 3.54
CA PRO A 55 -7.56 7.34 3.95
C PRO A 55 -6.59 8.06 3.02
N MET A 56 -6.84 8.05 1.71
CA MET A 56 -5.97 8.75 0.75
C MET A 56 -5.93 10.26 0.95
N SER A 57 -7.01 10.85 1.44
CA SER A 57 -7.05 12.29 1.71
C SER A 57 -6.19 12.71 2.90
N ARG A 58 -5.77 11.76 3.74
CA ARG A 58 -5.01 12.03 4.97
C ARG A 58 -3.54 11.67 4.89
N VAL A 59 -3.18 10.66 4.10
CA VAL A 59 -1.80 10.17 4.04
C VAL A 59 -0.88 11.14 3.29
N GLY A 60 0.43 11.03 3.55
CA GLY A 60 1.42 11.87 2.90
C GLY A 60 1.62 11.55 1.42
N LEU A 61 1.52 10.28 1.05
CA LEU A 61 1.65 9.86 -0.36
C LEU A 61 0.47 8.97 -0.76
N PRO A 62 -0.64 9.58 -1.22
CA PRO A 62 -1.72 8.81 -1.83
C PRO A 62 -1.34 8.45 -3.26
N ALA A 63 -1.52 7.19 -3.61
CA ALA A 63 -1.25 6.67 -4.93
C ALA A 63 -2.44 5.87 -5.46
N ALA A 64 -2.56 5.79 -6.77
CA ALA A 64 -3.63 5.03 -7.42
C ALA A 64 -3.05 4.06 -8.43
N VAL A 65 -3.72 2.92 -8.62
CA VAL A 65 -3.39 1.98 -9.69
C VAL A 65 -3.89 2.53 -11.03
N ALA A 66 -3.30 2.04 -12.12
CA ALA A 66 -3.60 2.54 -13.47
C ALA A 66 -5.09 2.45 -13.84
N ASN A 67 -5.78 1.41 -13.35
CA ASN A 67 -7.21 1.18 -13.61
C ASN A 67 -8.13 1.64 -12.47
N ALA A 68 -7.65 2.54 -11.60
CA ALA A 68 -8.45 3.08 -10.52
C ALA A 68 -9.58 3.97 -11.04
N MET A 69 -10.61 4.15 -10.21
CA MET A 69 -11.69 5.10 -10.50
C MET A 69 -11.14 6.51 -10.72
N PRO A 70 -11.72 7.30 -11.62
CA PRO A 70 -11.21 8.65 -11.92
C PRO A 70 -11.07 9.56 -10.71
N ASP A 71 -12.00 9.50 -9.76
CA ASP A 71 -11.95 10.31 -8.55
C ASP A 71 -10.75 9.95 -7.67
N VAL A 72 -10.40 8.67 -7.63
CA VAL A 72 -9.22 8.17 -6.90
C VAL A 72 -7.94 8.67 -7.56
N LYS A 73 -7.86 8.62 -8.88
CA LYS A 73 -6.70 9.15 -9.62
C LYS A 73 -6.49 10.64 -9.41
N LYS A 74 -7.58 11.42 -9.32
CA LYS A 74 -7.49 12.87 -9.09
C LYS A 74 -6.89 13.20 -7.73
N LEU A 75 -7.20 12.41 -6.72
CA LEU A 75 -6.66 12.61 -5.37
C LEU A 75 -5.21 12.14 -5.26
N ALA A 76 -4.80 11.19 -6.08
CA ALA A 76 -3.48 10.58 -6.00
C ALA A 76 -2.37 11.54 -6.42
N LYS A 77 -1.24 11.47 -5.72
CA LYS A 77 0.00 12.16 -6.10
C LYS A 77 0.84 11.32 -7.05
N PHE A 78 0.59 10.02 -7.12
CA PHE A 78 1.26 9.10 -8.02
C PHE A 78 0.25 8.08 -8.55
N VAL A 79 0.32 7.79 -9.85
CA VAL A 79 -0.51 6.76 -10.48
C VAL A 79 0.43 5.74 -11.12
N THR A 80 0.25 4.46 -10.80
CA THR A 80 1.08 3.40 -11.38
C THR A 80 0.84 3.25 -12.87
N GLN A 81 1.82 2.77 -13.61
CA GLN A 81 1.66 2.40 -15.01
C GLN A 81 0.96 1.05 -15.15
N LYS A 82 1.16 0.16 -14.18
CA LYS A 82 0.55 -1.16 -14.16
C LYS A 82 -0.79 -1.13 -13.45
N GLU A 83 -1.72 -1.97 -13.90
CA GLU A 83 -3.03 -2.10 -13.31
C GLU A 83 -2.99 -2.88 -12.00
N GLY A 84 -4.01 -2.68 -11.16
CA GLY A 84 -4.23 -3.48 -9.98
C GLY A 84 -4.34 -4.95 -10.37
N GLY A 85 -3.66 -5.84 -9.63
CA GLY A 85 -3.57 -7.25 -9.96
C GLY A 85 -2.54 -7.59 -11.03
N CYS A 86 -1.92 -6.60 -11.67
CA CYS A 86 -0.95 -6.78 -12.76
C CYS A 86 0.44 -6.23 -12.41
N GLY A 87 0.78 -6.16 -11.13
CA GLY A 87 2.10 -5.72 -10.68
C GLY A 87 2.15 -4.28 -10.16
N ALA A 88 1.01 -3.62 -9.97
CA ALA A 88 0.96 -2.24 -9.47
C ALA A 88 1.56 -2.11 -8.07
N VAL A 89 1.31 -3.06 -7.18
CA VAL A 89 1.87 -3.05 -5.82
C VAL A 89 3.39 -3.12 -5.87
N ARG A 90 3.94 -3.99 -6.70
CA ARG A 90 5.39 -4.13 -6.89
C ARG A 90 6.00 -2.84 -7.41
N GLU A 91 5.36 -2.21 -8.37
CA GLU A 91 5.79 -0.93 -8.93
C GLU A 91 5.82 0.15 -7.85
N PHE A 92 4.79 0.23 -7.03
CA PHE A 92 4.68 1.23 -5.96
C PHE A 92 5.73 1.00 -4.86
N VAL A 93 5.92 -0.24 -4.44
CA VAL A 93 6.94 -0.59 -3.43
C VAL A 93 8.34 -0.25 -3.96
N ASP A 94 8.61 -0.55 -5.23
CA ASP A 94 9.89 -0.23 -5.87
C ASP A 94 10.15 1.28 -5.88
N LEU A 95 9.12 2.09 -6.17
CA LEU A 95 9.19 3.54 -6.09
C LEU A 95 9.54 4.00 -4.68
N LEU A 96 8.85 3.47 -3.66
CA LEU A 96 9.09 3.85 -2.27
C LEU A 96 10.51 3.53 -1.82
N LEU A 97 11.01 2.34 -2.16
CA LEU A 97 12.36 1.93 -1.82
C LEU A 97 13.41 2.82 -2.52
N THR A 98 13.15 3.19 -3.76
CA THR A 98 14.04 4.08 -4.52
C THR A 98 14.09 5.47 -3.88
N CYS A 99 12.93 6.04 -3.52
CA CYS A 99 12.84 7.35 -2.88
C CYS A 99 13.49 7.37 -1.50
N GLN A 100 13.49 6.25 -0.79
CA GLN A 100 14.13 6.13 0.52
C GLN A 100 15.62 5.79 0.44
N GLY A 101 16.14 5.56 -0.77
CA GLY A 101 17.53 5.15 -0.96
C GLY A 101 17.85 3.74 -0.49
N LYS A 102 16.83 2.89 -0.34
CA LYS A 102 16.98 1.53 0.20
C LYS A 102 17.05 0.44 -0.87
N ARG A 103 16.66 0.77 -2.09
CA ARG A 103 16.53 -0.22 -3.16
C ARG A 103 17.84 -0.92 -3.48
N GLU A 104 18.91 -0.14 -3.65
CA GLU A 104 20.22 -0.69 -4.00
C GLU A 104 20.79 -1.57 -2.89
N ALA A 105 20.66 -1.14 -1.65
CA ALA A 105 21.14 -1.92 -0.50
C ALA A 105 20.39 -3.27 -0.41
N LEU A 106 19.10 -3.26 -0.67
CA LEU A 106 18.30 -4.48 -0.67
C LEU A 106 18.71 -5.41 -1.83
N LEU A 107 18.92 -4.84 -3.01
CA LEU A 107 19.38 -5.60 -4.17
C LEU A 107 20.73 -6.26 -3.92
N GLU A 108 21.70 -5.53 -3.34
CA GLU A 108 22.99 -6.09 -2.96
C GLU A 108 22.85 -7.21 -1.96
N HIS A 109 21.97 -7.06 -0.97
CA HIS A 109 21.73 -8.10 0.02
C HIS A 109 21.31 -9.42 -0.65
N TRP A 110 20.36 -9.36 -1.59
CA TRP A 110 19.92 -10.56 -2.30
C TRP A 110 20.98 -11.16 -3.20
N MET A 111 21.83 -10.34 -3.78
CA MET A 111 22.95 -10.81 -4.60
C MET A 111 24.01 -11.55 -3.78
N ARG A 112 24.18 -11.20 -2.51
CA ARG A 112 25.16 -11.84 -1.61
C ARG A 112 24.70 -13.17 -1.05
N LEU A 113 23.42 -13.50 -1.14
CA LEU A 113 22.86 -14.72 -0.57
C LEU A 113 23.15 -15.96 -1.41
N GLU A 114 23.79 -15.83 -2.54
CA GLU A 114 24.16 -16.95 -3.40
C GLU A 114 25.59 -17.45 -3.17
#